data_bb5803ddb5b7a420f68ab62308fe2188
#
_entry.id   bb5803ddb5b7a420f68ab62308fe2188
#
_cell.length_a   1.000
_cell.length_b   1.000
_cell.length_c   1.000
_cell.angle_alpha   90.00
_cell.angle_beta   90.00
_cell.angle_gamma   90.00
#
_symmetry.space_group_name_H-M   'P 1'
#
loop_
_entity.id
_entity.type
_entity.pdbx_description
1 polymer ?
#
loop_
_entity_poly.entity_id
_entity_poly.type
_entity_poly.pdbx_seq_one_letter_code
_entity_poly.pdbx_strand_id
1 'polypeptide(L)'
;LNPDQGLLNGILGIFHIKPQPFLTSPKQAMFAIIGVSAWQGAGYQMLIFLAGLQNIPDSLYEAAELDGANSWQRFLHITLPMLKPTSMMILTTTFISAFNLVIQPMIMTQGGPQNATMTPIYYIYRTGITDRQLGYASAMLFGLQC
;
A
#
# COMPACT_ATOMS: atom_id res chain seq x y z
N LEU A 1 9.85 -14.07 2.34
CA LEU A 1 10.13 -13.38 3.63
C LEU A 1 10.51 -14.36 4.76
N ASN A 2 10.70 -15.66 4.45
CA ASN A 2 11.18 -16.62 5.44
C ASN A 2 12.60 -16.22 5.90
N PRO A 3 12.91 -16.21 7.23
CA PRO A 3 14.23 -15.81 7.71
C PRO A 3 15.36 -16.74 7.23
N ASP A 4 15.11 -18.04 7.05
CA ASP A 4 16.15 -19.03 6.75
C ASP A 4 16.35 -19.28 5.24
N GLN A 5 15.29 -19.20 4.43
CA GLN A 5 15.30 -19.56 3.00
C GLN A 5 14.61 -18.51 2.10
N GLY A 6 14.36 -17.31 2.61
CA GLY A 6 13.67 -16.26 1.87
C GLY A 6 14.55 -15.61 0.80
N LEU A 7 13.98 -15.34 -0.39
CA LEU A 7 14.67 -14.63 -1.48
C LEU A 7 15.30 -13.32 -1.03
N LEU A 8 14.61 -12.54 -0.17
CA LEU A 8 15.15 -11.27 0.33
C LEU A 8 16.40 -11.47 1.19
N ASN A 9 16.40 -12.46 2.07
CA ASN A 9 17.59 -12.77 2.87
C ASN A 9 18.71 -13.36 2.02
N GLY A 10 18.39 -14.08 0.94
CA GLY A 10 19.36 -14.52 -0.06
C GLY A 10 20.06 -13.33 -0.74
N ILE A 11 19.29 -12.32 -1.17
CA ILE A 11 19.83 -11.09 -1.76
C ILE A 11 20.67 -10.30 -0.74
N LEU A 12 20.17 -10.14 0.49
CA LEU A 12 20.91 -9.47 1.56
C LEU A 12 22.22 -10.20 1.90
N GLY A 13 22.24 -11.53 1.80
CA GLY A 13 23.45 -12.34 1.97
C GLY A 13 24.55 -12.03 0.97
N ILE A 14 24.20 -11.69 -0.29
CA ILE A 14 25.16 -11.24 -1.31
C ILE A 14 25.87 -9.95 -0.88
N PHE A 15 25.18 -9.07 -0.17
CA PHE A 15 25.72 -7.82 0.38
C PHE A 15 26.33 -7.98 1.79
N HIS A 16 26.55 -9.22 2.27
CA HIS A 16 27.07 -9.54 3.61
C HIS A 16 26.24 -8.94 4.76
N ILE A 17 24.95 -8.69 4.53
CA ILE A 17 24.02 -8.22 5.55
C ILE A 17 23.45 -9.45 6.28
N LYS A 18 23.43 -9.41 7.61
CA LYS A 18 22.87 -10.50 8.45
C LYS A 18 21.42 -10.78 8.07
N PRO A 19 20.98 -12.05 8.07
CA PRO A 19 19.57 -12.40 7.84
C PRO A 19 18.64 -11.62 8.76
N GLN A 20 17.59 -11.05 8.16
CA GLN A 20 16.62 -10.24 8.87
C GLN A 20 15.36 -11.04 9.20
N PRO A 21 14.87 -11.00 10.45
CA PRO A 21 13.67 -11.72 10.87
C PRO A 21 12.39 -10.95 10.49
N PHE A 22 12.19 -10.69 9.19
CA PHE A 22 11.11 -9.83 8.66
C PHE A 22 9.74 -10.09 9.30
N LEU A 23 9.26 -11.35 9.31
CA LEU A 23 7.92 -11.69 9.78
C LEU A 23 7.90 -12.20 11.23
N THR A 24 9.05 -12.57 11.77
CA THR A 24 9.18 -13.14 13.12
C THR A 24 9.54 -12.11 14.18
N SER A 25 9.91 -10.89 13.76
CA SER A 25 10.20 -9.78 14.67
C SER A 25 8.98 -8.86 14.82
N PRO A 26 8.51 -8.54 16.04
CA PRO A 26 7.40 -7.61 16.27
C PRO A 26 7.64 -6.21 15.67
N LYS A 27 8.91 -5.78 15.63
CA LYS A 27 9.28 -4.47 15.09
C LYS A 27 9.31 -4.41 13.56
N GLN A 28 9.58 -5.54 12.90
CA GLN A 28 9.77 -5.59 11.44
C GLN A 28 8.55 -6.14 10.70
N ALA A 29 7.71 -6.95 11.35
CA ALA A 29 6.60 -7.64 10.72
C ALA A 29 5.59 -6.68 10.05
N MET A 30 5.24 -5.58 10.73
CA MET A 30 4.34 -4.60 10.15
C MET A 30 4.96 -3.88 8.94
N PHE A 31 6.24 -3.52 9.00
CA PHE A 31 6.95 -2.90 7.86
C PHE A 31 7.06 -3.85 6.67
N ALA A 32 7.26 -5.15 6.92
CA ALA A 32 7.26 -6.16 5.86
C ALA A 32 5.88 -6.27 5.18
N ILE A 33 4.80 -6.24 5.96
CA ILE A 33 3.42 -6.23 5.43
C ILE A 33 3.16 -4.96 4.61
N ILE A 34 3.55 -3.79 5.11
CA ILE A 34 3.42 -2.52 4.40
C ILE A 34 4.18 -2.58 3.06
N GLY A 35 5.41 -3.07 3.07
CA GLY A 35 6.22 -3.22 1.86
C GLY A 35 5.57 -4.12 0.80
N VAL A 36 5.03 -5.27 1.20
CA VAL A 36 4.31 -6.18 0.30
C VAL A 36 3.02 -5.54 -0.21
N SER A 37 2.26 -4.86 0.66
CA SER A 37 1.02 -4.17 0.28
C SER A 37 1.29 -3.02 -0.70
N ALA A 38 2.36 -2.25 -0.47
CA ALA A 38 2.80 -1.18 -1.38
C ALA A 38 3.22 -1.74 -2.74
N TRP A 39 3.99 -2.84 -2.76
CA TRP A 39 4.37 -3.52 -3.99
C TRP A 39 3.15 -3.99 -4.78
N GLN A 40 2.19 -4.63 -4.12
CA GLN A 40 0.96 -5.10 -4.74
C GLN A 40 0.10 -3.95 -5.27
N GLY A 41 -0.02 -2.86 -4.50
CA GLY A 41 -0.80 -1.68 -4.87
C GLY A 41 -0.18 -0.86 -5.99
N ALA A 42 1.15 -0.82 -6.10
CA ALA A 42 1.87 0.01 -7.06
C ALA A 42 1.46 -0.27 -8.51
N GLY A 43 1.29 -1.54 -8.90
CA GLY A 43 0.86 -1.91 -10.24
C GLY A 43 -0.52 -1.36 -10.60
N TYR A 44 -1.47 -1.46 -9.70
CA TYR A 44 -2.82 -0.93 -9.89
C TYR A 44 -2.82 0.60 -9.97
N GLN A 45 -2.11 1.26 -9.07
CA GLN A 45 -1.99 2.72 -9.04
C GLN A 45 -1.29 3.26 -10.29
N MET A 46 -0.28 2.53 -10.81
CA MET A 46 0.41 2.89 -12.05
C MET A 46 -0.56 2.93 -13.24
N LEU A 47 -1.49 1.97 -13.34
CA LEU A 47 -2.50 1.96 -14.40
C LEU A 47 -3.45 3.16 -14.31
N ILE A 48 -3.84 3.56 -13.10
CA ILE A 48 -4.70 4.73 -12.89
C ILE A 48 -3.95 6.02 -13.27
N PHE A 49 -2.67 6.15 -12.89
CA PHE A 49 -1.86 7.28 -13.29
C PHE A 49 -1.64 7.32 -14.80
N LEU A 50 -1.41 6.18 -15.43
CA LEU A 50 -1.27 6.09 -16.89
C LEU A 50 -2.54 6.56 -17.60
N ALA A 51 -3.72 6.12 -17.14
CA ALA A 51 -4.99 6.60 -17.67
C ALA A 51 -5.17 8.11 -17.44
N GLY A 52 -4.77 8.62 -16.27
CA GLY A 52 -4.77 10.07 -15.98
C GLY A 52 -3.87 10.87 -16.92
N LEU A 53 -2.68 10.35 -17.23
CA LEU A 53 -1.75 10.97 -18.17
C LEU A 53 -2.31 11.02 -19.59
N GLN A 54 -2.97 9.96 -20.04
CA GLN A 54 -3.58 9.89 -21.38
C GLN A 54 -4.75 10.86 -21.57
N ASN A 55 -5.35 11.36 -20.48
CA ASN A 55 -6.41 12.36 -20.54
C ASN A 55 -5.89 13.81 -20.66
N ILE A 56 -4.57 14.03 -20.59
CA ILE A 56 -3.99 15.36 -20.77
C ILE A 56 -3.89 15.64 -22.28
N PRO A 57 -4.53 16.72 -22.81
CA PRO A 57 -4.46 17.04 -24.21
C PRO A 57 -3.03 17.35 -24.67
N ASP A 58 -2.61 16.76 -25.78
CA ASP A 58 -1.27 16.98 -26.37
C ASP A 58 -1.05 18.46 -26.74
N SER A 59 -2.11 19.18 -27.12
CA SER A 59 -2.06 20.60 -27.44
C SER A 59 -1.46 21.48 -26.34
N LEU A 60 -1.57 21.08 -25.05
CA LEU A 60 -0.93 21.79 -23.94
C LEU A 60 0.58 21.63 -23.96
N TYR A 61 1.06 20.46 -24.33
CA TYR A 61 2.50 20.20 -24.45
C TYR A 61 3.09 20.87 -25.68
N GLU A 62 2.36 20.87 -26.81
CA GLU A 62 2.75 21.58 -28.04
C GLU A 62 2.84 23.10 -27.82
N ALA A 63 1.84 23.68 -27.18
CA ALA A 63 1.86 25.12 -26.85
C ALA A 63 3.05 25.48 -25.95
N ALA A 64 3.31 24.69 -24.91
CA ALA A 64 4.43 24.91 -24.01
C ALA A 64 5.79 24.72 -24.71
N GLU A 65 5.88 23.86 -25.71
CA GLU A 65 7.08 23.68 -26.50
C GLU A 65 7.35 24.90 -27.41
N LEU A 66 6.31 25.47 -28.01
CA LEU A 66 6.40 26.72 -28.76
C LEU A 66 6.84 27.90 -27.88
N ASP A 67 6.44 27.90 -26.60
CA ASP A 67 6.88 28.89 -25.59
C ASP A 67 8.29 28.63 -25.07
N GLY A 68 8.99 27.60 -25.56
CA GLY A 68 10.37 27.28 -25.18
C GLY A 68 10.49 26.57 -23.82
N ALA A 69 9.40 26.00 -23.27
CA ALA A 69 9.43 25.28 -22.01
C ALA A 69 10.21 23.96 -22.13
N ASN A 70 11.16 23.74 -21.22
CA ASN A 70 11.87 22.47 -21.14
C ASN A 70 11.01 21.35 -20.52
N SER A 71 11.45 20.09 -20.63
CA SER A 71 10.69 18.93 -20.14
C SER A 71 10.35 19.02 -18.65
N TRP A 72 11.23 19.58 -17.81
CA TRP A 72 11.00 19.75 -16.39
C TRP A 72 9.92 20.80 -16.09
N GLN A 73 9.92 21.89 -16.85
CA GLN A 73 8.88 22.93 -16.74
C GLN A 73 7.52 22.38 -17.19
N ARG A 74 7.45 21.63 -18.30
CA ARG A 74 6.23 20.94 -18.74
C ARG A 74 5.70 19.97 -17.69
N PHE A 75 6.58 19.19 -17.06
CA PHE A 75 6.20 18.28 -15.98
C PHE A 75 5.58 19.02 -14.79
N LEU A 76 6.25 20.08 -14.29
CA LEU A 76 5.79 20.83 -13.11
C LEU A 76 4.52 21.66 -13.35
N HIS A 77 4.38 22.27 -14.54
CA HIS A 77 3.31 23.24 -14.79
C HIS A 77 2.12 22.66 -15.56
N ILE A 78 2.28 21.53 -16.26
CA ILE A 78 1.19 20.88 -17.00
C ILE A 78 0.88 19.52 -16.37
N THR A 79 1.83 18.58 -16.40
CA THR A 79 1.57 17.21 -16.01
C THR A 79 1.14 17.08 -14.55
N LEU A 80 1.90 17.66 -13.63
CA LEU A 80 1.64 17.55 -12.20
C LEU A 80 0.31 18.19 -11.77
N PRO A 81 -0.04 19.42 -12.21
CA PRO A 81 -1.35 20.01 -11.91
C PRO A 81 -2.52 19.24 -12.51
N MET A 82 -2.39 18.76 -13.76
CA MET A 82 -3.44 17.99 -14.43
C MET A 82 -3.66 16.61 -13.79
N LEU A 83 -2.64 16.02 -13.18
CA LEU A 83 -2.75 14.77 -12.42
C LEU A 83 -3.26 14.97 -10.98
N LYS A 84 -3.46 16.19 -10.51
CA LYS A 84 -3.92 16.46 -9.15
C LYS A 84 -5.23 15.75 -8.80
N PRO A 85 -6.29 15.75 -9.64
CA PRO A 85 -7.52 15.01 -9.35
C PRO A 85 -7.29 13.51 -9.23
N THR A 86 -6.51 12.93 -10.14
CA THR A 86 -6.13 11.50 -10.13
C THR A 86 -5.34 11.16 -8.86
N SER A 87 -4.39 12.00 -8.48
CA SER A 87 -3.59 11.83 -7.26
C SER A 87 -4.45 11.87 -6.00
N MET A 88 -5.41 12.79 -5.92
CA MET A 88 -6.36 12.86 -4.81
C MET A 88 -7.23 11.62 -4.70
N MET A 89 -7.73 11.12 -5.83
CA MET A 89 -8.49 9.87 -5.88
C MET A 89 -7.65 8.68 -5.38
N ILE A 90 -6.41 8.54 -5.85
CA ILE A 90 -5.49 7.48 -5.44
C ILE A 90 -5.19 7.59 -3.94
N LEU A 91 -4.90 8.79 -3.44
CA LEU A 91 -4.64 9.01 -2.01
C LEU A 91 -5.83 8.60 -1.16
N THR A 92 -7.05 9.02 -1.53
CA THR A 92 -8.26 8.69 -0.78
C THR A 92 -8.52 7.18 -0.78
N THR A 93 -8.44 6.53 -1.93
CA THR A 93 -8.67 5.08 -2.04
C THR A 93 -7.59 4.28 -1.32
N THR A 94 -6.33 4.70 -1.39
CA THR A 94 -5.22 4.06 -0.67
C THR A 94 -5.39 4.21 0.84
N PHE A 95 -5.79 5.39 1.30
CA PHE A 95 -6.07 5.64 2.72
C PHE A 95 -7.18 4.73 3.24
N ILE A 96 -8.31 4.65 2.54
CA ILE A 96 -9.41 3.73 2.90
C ILE A 96 -8.92 2.27 2.91
N SER A 97 -8.15 1.86 1.91
CA SER A 97 -7.61 0.50 1.81
C SER A 97 -6.66 0.16 2.96
N ALA A 98 -5.90 1.15 3.45
CA ALA A 98 -4.99 0.95 4.59
C ALA A 98 -5.74 0.61 5.89
N PHE A 99 -6.91 1.20 6.11
CA PHE A 99 -7.77 0.83 7.25
C PHE A 99 -8.39 -0.56 7.10
N ASN A 100 -8.65 -1.01 5.87
CA ASN A 100 -9.24 -2.31 5.56
C ASN A 100 -8.21 -3.44 5.40
N LEU A 101 -7.01 -3.28 5.92
CA LEU A 101 -5.93 -4.26 5.80
C LEU A 101 -6.22 -5.50 6.67
N VAL A 102 -6.70 -6.57 6.04
CA VAL A 102 -7.03 -7.85 6.68
C VAL A 102 -6.20 -9.00 6.11
N ILE A 103 -6.19 -9.11 4.77
CA ILE A 103 -5.68 -10.30 4.07
C ILE A 103 -4.19 -10.50 4.32
N GLN A 104 -3.39 -9.45 4.25
CA GLN A 104 -1.95 -9.55 4.42
C GLN A 104 -1.56 -9.97 5.85
N PRO A 105 -2.05 -9.33 6.94
CA PRO A 105 -1.81 -9.80 8.30
C PRO A 105 -2.30 -11.24 8.53
N MET A 106 -3.46 -11.60 7.98
CA MET A 106 -4.04 -12.93 8.13
C MET A 106 -3.16 -14.01 7.49
N ILE A 107 -2.68 -13.79 6.25
CA ILE A 107 -1.92 -14.80 5.51
C ILE A 107 -0.44 -14.82 5.94
N MET A 108 0.17 -13.64 6.15
CA MET A 108 1.62 -13.53 6.36
C MET A 108 2.03 -13.82 7.79
N THR A 109 1.25 -13.42 8.78
CA THR A 109 1.65 -13.43 10.19
C THR A 109 0.59 -13.95 11.14
N GLN A 110 -0.66 -14.10 10.69
CA GLN A 110 -1.81 -14.46 11.53
C GLN A 110 -1.95 -13.53 12.76
N GLY A 111 -1.62 -12.24 12.56
CA GLY A 111 -1.61 -11.23 13.62
C GLY A 111 -0.33 -11.17 14.46
N GLY A 112 0.58 -12.17 14.32
CA GLY A 112 1.82 -12.26 15.08
C GLY A 112 2.97 -11.40 14.53
N PRO A 113 4.15 -11.48 15.17
CA PRO A 113 4.37 -11.96 16.51
C PRO A 113 3.82 -10.99 17.59
N GLN A 114 3.40 -11.50 18.71
CA GLN A 114 2.88 -10.72 19.86
C GLN A 114 1.76 -9.73 19.51
N ASN A 115 0.87 -10.09 18.58
CA ASN A 115 -0.19 -9.23 18.03
C ASN A 115 0.31 -7.94 17.34
N ALA A 116 1.58 -7.85 16.98
CA ALA A 116 2.17 -6.65 16.37
C ALA A 116 1.60 -6.30 14.99
N THR A 117 0.93 -7.24 14.34
CA THR A 117 0.28 -7.05 13.03
C THR A 117 -1.24 -7.21 13.11
N MET A 118 -1.81 -7.16 14.32
CA MET A 118 -3.25 -7.23 14.53
C MET A 118 -3.90 -5.89 14.18
N THR A 119 -4.39 -5.77 12.95
CA THR A 119 -5.16 -4.60 12.53
C THR A 119 -6.57 -4.63 13.14
N PRO A 120 -7.25 -3.48 13.34
CA PRO A 120 -8.60 -3.44 13.91
C PRO A 120 -9.59 -4.33 13.13
N ILE A 121 -9.58 -4.25 11.81
CA ILE A 121 -10.47 -5.06 10.97
C ILE A 121 -10.10 -6.56 11.03
N TYR A 122 -8.82 -6.90 11.09
CA TYR A 122 -8.42 -8.30 11.26
C TYR A 122 -8.85 -8.85 12.63
N TYR A 123 -8.77 -8.03 13.68
CA TYR A 123 -9.28 -8.41 15.01
C TYR A 123 -10.79 -8.67 14.99
N ILE A 124 -11.57 -7.79 14.35
CA ILE A 124 -13.04 -7.96 14.18
C ILE A 124 -13.33 -9.25 13.40
N TYR A 125 -12.62 -9.48 12.30
CA TYR A 125 -12.76 -10.71 11.50
C TYR A 125 -12.48 -11.96 12.34
N ARG A 126 -11.38 -11.98 13.07
CA ARG A 126 -11.01 -13.11 13.95
C ARG A 126 -12.06 -13.36 15.02
N THR A 127 -12.50 -12.32 15.72
CA THR A 127 -13.55 -12.42 16.77
C THR A 127 -14.87 -12.92 16.19
N GLY A 128 -15.28 -12.42 15.02
CA GLY A 128 -16.56 -12.82 14.41
C GLY A 128 -16.53 -14.24 13.83
N ILE A 129 -15.52 -14.56 13.06
CA ILE A 129 -15.48 -15.81 12.28
C ILE A 129 -14.75 -16.92 13.05
N THR A 130 -13.59 -16.65 13.62
CA THR A 130 -12.79 -17.67 14.30
C THR A 130 -13.35 -17.97 15.69
N ASP A 131 -13.66 -16.95 16.47
CA ASP A 131 -14.16 -17.05 17.84
C ASP A 131 -15.70 -17.18 17.89
N ARG A 132 -16.37 -17.11 16.73
CA ARG A 132 -17.84 -17.24 16.54
C ARG A 132 -18.67 -16.25 17.36
N GLN A 133 -18.12 -15.08 17.66
CA GLN A 133 -18.80 -14.00 18.41
C GLN A 133 -19.37 -12.93 17.46
N LEU A 134 -20.29 -13.32 16.58
CA LEU A 134 -20.82 -12.46 15.51
C LEU A 134 -21.45 -11.16 16.05
N GLY A 135 -22.19 -11.23 17.16
CA GLY A 135 -22.83 -10.03 17.73
C GLY A 135 -21.82 -9.00 18.21
N TYR A 136 -20.75 -9.45 18.88
CA TYR A 136 -19.68 -8.57 19.34
C TYR A 136 -18.86 -8.00 18.19
N ALA A 137 -18.52 -8.83 17.19
CA ALA A 137 -17.83 -8.40 15.99
C ALA A 137 -18.63 -7.33 15.22
N SER A 138 -19.96 -7.51 15.10
CA SER A 138 -20.85 -6.52 14.46
C SER A 138 -20.86 -5.20 15.21
N ALA A 139 -20.92 -5.22 16.53
CA ALA A 139 -20.86 -4.01 17.35
C ALA A 139 -19.53 -3.25 17.18
N MET A 140 -18.39 -3.98 17.13
CA MET A 140 -17.08 -3.37 16.87
C MET A 140 -16.99 -2.76 15.48
N LEU A 141 -17.60 -3.40 14.47
CA LEU A 141 -17.61 -2.89 13.09
C LEU A 141 -18.36 -1.56 13.00
N PHE A 142 -19.51 -1.46 13.68
CA PHE A 142 -20.26 -0.20 13.80
C PHE A 142 -19.43 0.90 14.47
N GLY A 143 -18.75 0.58 15.58
CA GLY A 143 -17.91 1.54 16.28
C GLY A 143 -16.68 2.01 15.50
N LEU A 144 -16.22 1.24 14.51
CA LEU A 144 -15.09 1.63 13.66
C LEU A 144 -15.51 2.57 12.51
N GLN A 145 -16.79 2.58 12.13
CA GLN A 145 -17.32 3.39 11.03
C GLN A 145 -17.89 4.73 11.47
N CYS A 146 -18.07 4.94 12.78
CA CYS A 146 -18.48 6.21 13.36
C CYS A 146 -17.30 7.06 13.75
#